data_7928eebe93ee80c5eb6e72bf25f1a530
#
_entry.id   7928eebe93ee80c5eb6e72bf25f1a530
#
_cell.length_a   1.000
_cell.length_b   1.000
_cell.length_c   1.000
_cell.angle_alpha   90.00
_cell.angle_beta   90.00
_cell.angle_gamma   90.00
#
_symmetry.space_group_name_H-M   'P 1'
#
loop_
_entity.id
_entity.type
_entity.pdbx_description
1 polymer ?
#
loop_
_entity_poly.entity_id
_entity_poly.type
_entity_poly.pdbx_seq_one_letter_code
_entity_poly.pdbx_strand_id
1 'polypeptide(L)'
;LKRSNEGQRPLSLYVHIPFCHKICFYCACNKIATKNTALAEPYLTRLDREMVLTARHLDTSRPVEQLHWGGGTPTFLSLNQMGDLIDRLDARFGLSSAPGRDYAIEIDPREADVFTLRHLQSLGFNRISLGVQDLSPLVQKAINRIQPRVLTETLMDEAHRLGFRSLNLDLIYGLPFQTEKSFAKTLRQVIELNPARLSVFNYAHLPERFAPQRRINVDDLPSGDEKLAILRTTIEMLTAAGYVHIGMDHFARPDDSLAVAQREGSLQRNFQGYSSHAQCDLLGLGVSAISRINDVYAQNPSDLARYEAALDQGRLATVRGLRLRQDDLIRRDV
;
A
#
# COMPACT_ATOMS: atom_id res chain seq x y z
N LEU A 1 -0.81 -22.92 -4.80
CA LEU A 1 -0.17 -22.47 -6.06
C LEU A 1 -0.58 -23.36 -7.24
N LYS A 2 -0.38 -24.68 -7.21
CA LYS A 2 -0.71 -25.59 -8.32
C LYS A 2 -2.16 -25.47 -8.82
N ARG A 3 -3.13 -25.22 -7.94
CA ARG A 3 -4.54 -25.01 -8.30
C ARG A 3 -4.81 -23.68 -8.99
N SER A 4 -3.96 -22.67 -8.80
CA SER A 4 -4.04 -21.40 -9.50
C SER A 4 -3.89 -21.59 -11.01
N ASN A 5 -3.10 -22.58 -11.41
CA ASN A 5 -2.83 -22.87 -12.84
C ASN A 5 -4.05 -23.38 -13.60
N GLU A 6 -5.06 -23.95 -12.90
CA GLU A 6 -6.28 -24.47 -13.51
C GLU A 6 -7.20 -23.36 -14.04
N GLY A 7 -7.10 -22.13 -13.50
CA GLY A 7 -8.00 -21.03 -13.82
C GLY A 7 -7.49 -20.01 -14.82
N GLN A 8 -6.23 -20.06 -15.23
CA GLN A 8 -5.56 -19.11 -16.14
C GLN A 8 -5.81 -17.61 -15.82
N ARG A 9 -6.07 -17.28 -14.54
CA ARG A 9 -6.32 -15.91 -14.11
C ARG A 9 -5.03 -15.09 -14.19
N PRO A 10 -5.08 -13.81 -14.57
CA PRO A 10 -3.92 -12.93 -14.48
C PRO A 10 -3.37 -12.88 -13.05
N LEU A 11 -2.14 -12.40 -12.90
CA LEU A 11 -1.48 -12.25 -11.62
C LEU A 11 -1.52 -10.80 -11.14
N SER A 12 -1.74 -10.64 -9.84
CA SER A 12 -1.44 -9.44 -9.06
C SER A 12 -0.29 -9.77 -8.13
N LEU A 13 0.80 -9.03 -8.17
CA LEU A 13 1.95 -9.21 -7.29
C LEU A 13 1.93 -8.13 -6.19
N TYR A 14 2.11 -8.54 -4.95
CA TYR A 14 2.42 -7.65 -3.85
C TYR A 14 3.82 -7.93 -3.34
N VAL A 15 4.64 -6.90 -3.23
CA VAL A 15 5.99 -7.00 -2.68
C VAL A 15 6.08 -6.17 -1.40
N HIS A 16 6.39 -6.84 -0.29
CA HIS A 16 6.55 -6.19 1.01
C HIS A 16 8.01 -5.81 1.25
N ILE A 17 8.29 -4.51 1.38
CA ILE A 17 9.61 -3.98 1.76
C ILE A 17 9.50 -3.49 3.21
N PRO A 18 10.09 -4.18 4.19
CA PRO A 18 9.80 -3.92 5.61
C PRO A 18 10.56 -2.74 6.21
N PHE A 19 11.43 -2.06 5.47
CA PHE A 19 12.34 -1.06 6.04
C PHE A 19 11.76 0.34 6.01
N CYS A 20 12.09 1.14 7.06
CA CYS A 20 11.83 2.59 7.14
C CYS A 20 13.04 3.28 7.79
N HIS A 21 13.44 4.44 7.29
CA HIS A 21 14.48 5.25 7.95
C HIS A 21 14.02 5.89 9.26
N LYS A 22 12.74 6.18 9.37
CA LYS A 22 12.14 6.84 10.54
C LYS A 22 10.90 6.09 11.01
N ILE A 23 10.67 6.12 12.34
CA ILE A 23 9.48 5.53 12.93
C ILE A 23 8.39 6.59 13.08
N CYS A 24 7.22 6.34 12.53
CA CYS A 24 6.02 7.12 12.82
C CYS A 24 5.29 6.49 14.00
N PHE A 25 4.85 7.31 14.98
CA PHE A 25 4.29 6.79 16.23
C PHE A 25 2.93 6.13 16.05
N TYR A 26 2.14 6.53 15.06
CA TYR A 26 0.84 5.93 14.76
C TYR A 26 0.92 4.56 14.07
N CYS A 27 2.07 4.22 13.48
CA CYS A 27 2.17 3.16 12.47
C CYS A 27 2.00 1.75 13.03
N ALA A 28 1.08 1.00 12.43
CA ALA A 28 0.77 -0.40 12.71
C ALA A 28 1.34 -1.39 11.67
N CYS A 29 2.03 -0.90 10.64
CA CYS A 29 2.60 -1.76 9.60
C CYS A 29 3.68 -2.69 10.15
N ASN A 30 3.87 -3.83 9.50
CA ASN A 30 5.02 -4.69 9.75
C ASN A 30 6.29 -4.04 9.17
N LYS A 31 7.09 -3.44 10.04
CA LYS A 31 8.26 -2.64 9.64
C LYS A 31 9.44 -2.78 10.57
N ILE A 32 10.60 -2.45 10.04
CA ILE A 32 11.89 -2.36 10.74
C ILE A 32 12.42 -0.95 10.54
N ALA A 33 12.41 -0.14 11.61
CA ALA A 33 12.98 1.19 11.57
C ALA A 33 14.51 1.11 11.73
N THR A 34 15.24 1.50 10.68
CA THR A 34 16.70 1.43 10.66
C THR A 34 17.30 2.46 9.72
N LYS A 35 18.49 2.96 10.04
CA LYS A 35 19.31 3.76 9.14
C LYS A 35 20.33 2.94 8.35
N ASN A 36 20.47 1.65 8.69
CA ASN A 36 21.41 0.75 8.03
C ASN A 36 20.81 0.22 6.72
N THR A 37 21.10 0.89 5.62
CA THR A 37 20.63 0.51 4.27
C THR A 37 21.23 -0.80 3.78
N ALA A 38 22.35 -1.27 4.37
CA ALA A 38 22.97 -2.55 4.02
C ALA A 38 22.06 -3.77 4.35
N LEU A 39 21.04 -3.59 5.20
CA LEU A 39 20.07 -4.66 5.49
C LEU A 39 19.14 -4.98 4.31
N ALA A 40 19.03 -4.09 3.31
CA ALA A 40 18.21 -4.33 2.14
C ALA A 40 18.73 -5.51 1.29
N GLU A 41 20.03 -5.58 1.05
CA GLU A 41 20.61 -6.60 0.14
C GLU A 41 20.40 -8.04 0.61
N PRO A 42 20.70 -8.41 1.88
CA PRO A 42 20.39 -9.75 2.39
C PRO A 42 18.88 -10.09 2.31
N TYR A 43 18.02 -9.10 2.51
CA TYR A 43 16.58 -9.28 2.37
C TYR A 43 16.18 -9.54 0.92
N LEU A 44 16.65 -8.73 -0.03
CA LEU A 44 16.36 -8.88 -1.46
C LEU A 44 16.88 -10.21 -2.02
N THR A 45 18.03 -10.68 -1.53
CA THR A 45 18.55 -12.01 -1.89
C THR A 45 17.59 -13.12 -1.46
N ARG A 46 16.98 -13.03 -0.29
CA ARG A 46 16.01 -14.03 0.20
C ARG A 46 14.66 -13.88 -0.50
N LEU A 47 14.25 -12.64 -0.80
CA LEU A 47 13.07 -12.37 -1.60
C LEU A 47 13.18 -13.02 -3.00
N ASP A 48 14.35 -12.96 -3.65
CA ASP A 48 14.60 -13.67 -4.92
C ASP A 48 14.49 -15.19 -4.75
N ARG A 49 15.01 -15.76 -3.66
CA ARG A 49 14.81 -17.20 -3.35
C ARG A 49 13.32 -17.54 -3.22
N GLU A 50 12.53 -16.69 -2.54
CA GLU A 50 11.08 -16.88 -2.47
C GLU A 50 10.43 -16.87 -3.84
N MET A 51 10.80 -15.90 -4.70
CA MET A 51 10.31 -15.83 -6.08
C MET A 51 10.64 -17.10 -6.86
N VAL A 52 11.88 -17.59 -6.78
CA VAL A 52 12.31 -18.85 -7.42
C VAL A 52 11.49 -20.05 -6.93
N LEU A 53 11.33 -20.19 -5.61
CA LEU A 53 10.56 -21.28 -5.02
C LEU A 53 9.06 -21.21 -5.41
N THR A 54 8.52 -20.00 -5.49
CA THR A 54 7.12 -19.77 -5.88
C THR A 54 6.90 -20.07 -7.36
N ALA A 55 7.78 -19.61 -8.25
CA ALA A 55 7.70 -19.82 -9.69
C ALA A 55 7.68 -21.31 -10.07
N ARG A 56 8.35 -22.19 -9.31
CA ARG A 56 8.30 -23.64 -9.53
C ARG A 56 6.91 -24.28 -9.41
N HIS A 57 5.99 -23.58 -8.77
CA HIS A 57 4.63 -24.07 -8.47
C HIS A 57 3.53 -23.28 -9.17
N LEU A 58 3.90 -22.24 -9.91
CA LEU A 58 2.99 -21.32 -10.57
C LEU A 58 3.22 -21.37 -12.08
N ASP A 59 2.15 -21.30 -12.85
CA ASP A 59 2.26 -21.03 -14.28
C ASP A 59 2.63 -19.55 -14.48
N THR A 60 3.89 -19.31 -14.80
CA THR A 60 4.46 -17.98 -14.97
C THR A 60 4.22 -17.40 -16.37
N SER A 61 3.57 -18.13 -17.28
CA SER A 61 3.12 -17.59 -18.58
C SER A 61 1.90 -16.67 -18.44
N ARG A 62 1.27 -16.65 -17.28
CA ARG A 62 0.11 -15.79 -16.94
C ARG A 62 0.57 -14.34 -16.83
N PRO A 63 -0.13 -13.37 -17.45
CA PRO A 63 0.27 -11.98 -17.40
C PRO A 63 0.20 -11.41 -16.00
N VAL A 64 1.20 -10.64 -15.59
CA VAL A 64 1.15 -9.81 -14.39
C VAL A 64 0.49 -8.48 -14.73
N GLU A 65 -0.80 -8.35 -14.45
CA GLU A 65 -1.57 -7.14 -14.74
C GLU A 65 -1.42 -6.08 -13.63
N GLN A 66 -1.16 -6.53 -12.41
CA GLN A 66 -1.04 -5.64 -11.25
C GLN A 66 0.25 -5.94 -10.47
N LEU A 67 0.97 -4.88 -10.08
CA LEU A 67 2.12 -4.91 -9.19
C LEU A 67 1.94 -3.83 -8.12
N HIS A 68 2.13 -4.18 -6.85
CA HIS A 68 2.10 -3.23 -5.75
C HIS A 68 3.30 -3.42 -4.83
N TRP A 69 4.08 -2.36 -4.63
CA TRP A 69 5.14 -2.33 -3.61
C TRP A 69 4.67 -1.53 -2.40
N GLY A 70 4.71 -2.15 -1.23
CA GLY A 70 4.27 -1.54 0.01
C GLY A 70 5.01 -2.06 1.23
N GLY A 71 4.45 -1.77 2.42
CA GLY A 71 4.94 -2.34 3.68
C GLY A 71 5.46 -1.32 4.68
N GLY A 72 6.78 -1.18 4.80
CA GLY A 72 7.44 -0.09 5.52
C GLY A 72 7.51 1.15 4.64
N THR A 73 8.58 1.24 3.86
CA THR A 73 8.79 2.31 2.87
C THR A 73 9.59 1.73 1.71
N PRO A 74 8.98 1.39 0.58
CA PRO A 74 9.70 0.80 -0.55
C PRO A 74 10.85 1.67 -1.08
N THR A 75 10.75 3.00 -0.98
CA THR A 75 11.81 3.94 -1.33
C THR A 75 12.99 3.96 -0.35
N PHE A 76 13.01 3.06 0.65
CA PHE A 76 14.21 2.71 1.41
C PHE A 76 15.28 2.05 0.53
N LEU A 77 14.87 1.36 -0.53
CA LEU A 77 15.78 0.76 -1.50
C LEU A 77 16.47 1.85 -2.33
N SER A 78 17.74 1.63 -2.66
CA SER A 78 18.43 2.46 -3.63
C SER A 78 17.82 2.30 -5.03
N LEU A 79 18.04 3.27 -5.92
CA LEU A 79 17.54 3.19 -7.30
C LEU A 79 18.02 1.91 -8.02
N ASN A 80 19.29 1.52 -7.82
CA ASN A 80 19.82 0.28 -8.39
C ASN A 80 19.09 -0.95 -7.85
N GLN A 81 18.85 -1.03 -6.52
CA GLN A 81 18.11 -2.14 -5.92
C GLN A 81 16.66 -2.21 -6.40
N MET A 82 16.03 -1.04 -6.67
CA MET A 82 14.69 -1.01 -7.28
C MET A 82 14.71 -1.59 -8.70
N GLY A 83 15.71 -1.21 -9.52
CA GLY A 83 15.91 -1.76 -10.87
C GLY A 83 16.13 -3.27 -10.84
N ASP A 84 17.10 -3.74 -10.03
CA ASP A 84 17.40 -5.16 -9.88
C ASP A 84 16.18 -5.98 -9.42
N LEU A 85 15.35 -5.42 -8.54
CA LEU A 85 14.13 -6.09 -8.08
C LEU A 85 13.08 -6.21 -9.20
N ILE A 86 12.89 -5.17 -10.01
CA ILE A 86 12.00 -5.22 -11.18
C ILE A 86 12.51 -6.25 -12.19
N ASP A 87 13.81 -6.28 -12.50
CA ASP A 87 14.40 -7.23 -13.40
C ASP A 87 14.21 -8.69 -12.93
N ARG A 88 14.38 -8.93 -11.63
CA ARG A 88 14.10 -10.26 -11.02
C ARG A 88 12.64 -10.64 -11.09
N LEU A 89 11.71 -9.70 -10.82
CA LEU A 89 10.27 -9.94 -10.92
C LEU A 89 9.88 -10.25 -12.37
N ASP A 90 10.39 -9.49 -13.33
CA ASP A 90 10.14 -9.71 -14.76
C ASP A 90 10.67 -11.06 -15.22
N ALA A 91 11.92 -11.39 -14.89
CA ALA A 91 12.52 -12.67 -15.24
C ALA A 91 11.80 -13.91 -14.65
N ARG A 92 11.06 -13.76 -13.53
CA ARG A 92 10.35 -14.86 -12.86
C ARG A 92 8.88 -14.97 -13.24
N PHE A 93 8.20 -13.83 -13.48
CA PHE A 93 6.74 -13.79 -13.62
C PHE A 93 6.25 -13.12 -14.91
N GLY A 94 7.13 -12.50 -15.71
CA GLY A 94 6.76 -11.82 -16.94
C GLY A 94 5.88 -10.59 -16.68
N LEU A 95 6.50 -9.44 -16.39
CA LEU A 95 5.78 -8.21 -16.13
C LEU A 95 5.13 -7.69 -17.41
N SER A 96 3.84 -7.34 -17.34
CA SER A 96 3.11 -6.83 -18.50
C SER A 96 3.54 -5.41 -18.86
N SER A 97 3.78 -5.16 -20.15
CA SER A 97 3.93 -3.81 -20.70
C SER A 97 2.61 -3.23 -21.23
N ALA A 98 1.50 -3.96 -21.09
CA ALA A 98 0.20 -3.54 -21.60
C ALA A 98 -0.23 -2.17 -21.04
N PRO A 99 -0.91 -1.32 -21.83
CA PRO A 99 -1.39 -0.01 -21.35
C PRO A 99 -2.32 -0.10 -20.14
N GLY A 100 -3.07 -1.21 -19.98
CA GLY A 100 -3.99 -1.45 -18.89
C GLY A 100 -3.36 -1.91 -17.57
N ARG A 101 -2.03 -2.18 -17.55
CA ARG A 101 -1.35 -2.60 -16.31
C ARG A 101 -1.49 -1.58 -15.19
N ASP A 102 -1.47 -2.06 -13.96
CA ASP A 102 -1.60 -1.24 -12.74
C ASP A 102 -0.41 -1.49 -11.82
N TYR A 103 0.65 -0.70 -11.95
CA TYR A 103 1.89 -0.83 -11.18
C TYR A 103 2.01 0.33 -10.20
N ALA A 104 1.79 0.04 -8.92
CA ALA A 104 1.67 0.99 -7.84
C ALA A 104 2.79 0.84 -6.80
N ILE A 105 3.18 1.97 -6.19
CA ILE A 105 4.15 1.98 -5.10
C ILE A 105 3.72 2.97 -4.00
N GLU A 106 3.88 2.55 -2.74
CA GLU A 106 3.72 3.42 -1.57
C GLU A 106 5.01 4.23 -1.34
N ILE A 107 4.86 5.54 -1.18
CA ILE A 107 5.98 6.48 -1.02
C ILE A 107 5.79 7.31 0.25
N ASP A 108 6.83 7.37 1.05
CA ASP A 108 6.96 8.41 2.06
C ASP A 108 7.59 9.66 1.41
N PRO A 109 6.90 10.80 1.29
CA PRO A 109 7.44 11.99 0.65
C PRO A 109 8.72 12.54 1.26
N ARG A 110 9.08 12.11 2.47
CA ARG A 110 10.33 12.48 3.14
C ARG A 110 11.53 11.64 2.67
N GLU A 111 11.27 10.55 1.95
CA GLU A 111 12.24 9.53 1.53
C GLU A 111 12.24 9.35 -0.01
N ALA A 112 11.77 10.36 -0.75
CA ALA A 112 11.75 10.37 -2.20
C ALA A 112 11.96 11.78 -2.74
N ASP A 113 12.47 11.88 -3.96
CA ASP A 113 12.67 13.10 -4.71
C ASP A 113 12.20 12.93 -6.17
N VAL A 114 12.37 13.96 -6.96
CA VAL A 114 12.02 13.95 -8.39
C VAL A 114 12.81 12.90 -9.20
N PHE A 115 14.04 12.59 -8.81
CA PHE A 115 14.85 11.56 -9.48
C PHE A 115 14.31 10.16 -9.16
N THR A 116 13.85 9.95 -7.93
CA THR A 116 13.15 8.74 -7.52
C THR A 116 11.91 8.49 -8.39
N LEU A 117 11.07 9.52 -8.61
CA LEU A 117 9.87 9.38 -9.44
C LEU A 117 10.20 9.10 -10.91
N ARG A 118 11.21 9.75 -11.48
CA ARG A 118 11.69 9.48 -12.85
C ARG A 118 12.16 8.06 -13.00
N HIS A 119 12.91 7.55 -12.02
CA HIS A 119 13.36 6.18 -12.02
C HIS A 119 12.18 5.20 -11.92
N LEU A 120 11.26 5.41 -11.00
CA LEU A 120 10.05 4.57 -10.87
C LEU A 120 9.23 4.55 -12.18
N GLN A 121 9.06 5.69 -12.83
CA GLN A 121 8.38 5.76 -14.12
C GLN A 121 9.13 4.95 -15.20
N SER A 122 10.47 5.03 -15.25
CA SER A 122 11.28 4.22 -16.19
C SER A 122 11.20 2.72 -15.91
N LEU A 123 10.96 2.31 -14.67
CA LEU A 123 10.70 0.92 -14.26
C LEU A 123 9.26 0.44 -14.55
N GLY A 124 8.41 1.30 -15.11
CA GLY A 124 7.06 0.97 -15.51
C GLY A 124 5.98 1.23 -14.48
N PHE A 125 6.31 1.80 -13.30
CA PHE A 125 5.30 2.26 -12.35
C PHE A 125 4.46 3.38 -12.96
N ASN A 126 3.15 3.29 -12.78
CA ASN A 126 2.18 4.24 -13.34
C ASN A 126 1.18 4.76 -12.31
N ARG A 127 1.29 4.32 -11.05
CA ARG A 127 0.52 4.78 -9.90
C ARG A 127 1.41 4.97 -8.69
N ILE A 128 1.14 6.00 -7.90
CA ILE A 128 1.81 6.22 -6.62
C ILE A 128 0.81 6.52 -5.52
N SER A 129 1.11 6.08 -4.30
CA SER A 129 0.42 6.50 -3.08
C SER A 129 1.40 7.26 -2.20
N LEU A 130 1.06 8.51 -1.87
CA LEU A 130 1.87 9.37 -1.02
C LEU A 130 1.27 9.41 0.39
N GLY A 131 2.03 8.93 1.39
CA GLY A 131 1.63 9.05 2.78
C GLY A 131 1.74 10.49 3.27
N VAL A 132 0.63 11.19 3.42
CA VAL A 132 0.56 12.57 3.94
C VAL A 132 0.15 12.60 5.40
N GLN A 133 -0.87 11.84 5.74
CA GLN A 133 -1.49 11.67 7.05
C GLN A 133 -2.22 12.91 7.57
N ASP A 134 -1.55 14.02 7.77
CA ASP A 134 -2.08 15.33 8.14
C ASP A 134 -1.10 16.44 7.74
N LEU A 135 -1.61 17.62 7.41
CA LEU A 135 -0.80 18.81 7.07
C LEU A 135 -0.60 19.77 8.25
N SER A 136 -1.22 19.53 9.41
CA SER A 136 -1.03 20.32 10.63
C SER A 136 0.35 20.05 11.25
N PRO A 137 1.21 21.08 11.44
CA PRO A 137 2.51 20.90 12.07
C PRO A 137 2.41 20.34 13.51
N LEU A 138 1.35 20.67 14.24
CA LEU A 138 1.10 20.16 15.59
C LEU A 138 0.87 18.64 15.58
N VAL A 139 0.00 18.16 14.69
CA VAL A 139 -0.27 16.74 14.49
C VAL A 139 0.99 16.01 14.01
N GLN A 140 1.68 16.55 13.00
CA GLN A 140 2.91 15.97 12.47
C GLN A 140 4.00 15.78 13.52
N LYS A 141 4.16 16.76 14.43
CA LYS A 141 5.10 16.68 15.56
C LYS A 141 4.69 15.56 16.53
N ALA A 142 3.42 15.47 16.87
CA ALA A 142 2.90 14.44 17.80
C ALA A 142 3.08 13.02 17.28
N ILE A 143 2.98 12.81 15.99
CA ILE A 143 3.14 11.48 15.35
C ILE A 143 4.57 11.20 14.84
N ASN A 144 5.54 12.08 15.15
CA ASN A 144 6.93 11.99 14.65
C ASN A 144 7.03 11.91 13.12
N ARG A 145 6.21 12.72 12.41
CA ARG A 145 6.18 12.76 10.94
C ARG A 145 6.12 14.21 10.45
N ILE A 146 7.23 14.96 10.65
CA ILE A 146 7.33 16.33 10.14
C ILE A 146 7.53 16.26 8.62
N GLN A 147 6.54 16.73 7.89
CA GLN A 147 6.45 16.68 6.43
C GLN A 147 5.82 17.97 5.91
N PRO A 148 6.64 19.00 5.59
CA PRO A 148 6.13 20.22 4.98
C PRO A 148 5.31 19.92 3.72
N ARG A 149 4.21 20.64 3.51
CA ARG A 149 3.32 20.48 2.35
C ARG A 149 4.07 20.48 1.02
N VAL A 150 5.10 21.33 0.90
CA VAL A 150 5.92 21.47 -0.32
C VAL A 150 6.54 20.13 -0.78
N LEU A 151 6.87 19.21 0.12
CA LEU A 151 7.40 17.90 -0.27
C LEU A 151 6.36 17.09 -1.05
N THR A 152 5.10 17.12 -0.61
CA THR A 152 4.01 16.46 -1.31
C THR A 152 3.72 17.14 -2.65
N GLU A 153 3.65 18.47 -2.67
CA GLU A 153 3.42 19.27 -3.89
C GLU A 153 4.47 18.97 -4.95
N THR A 154 5.76 19.04 -4.60
CA THR A 154 6.87 18.78 -5.53
C THR A 154 6.76 17.38 -6.17
N LEU A 155 6.44 16.36 -5.37
CA LEU A 155 6.28 15.01 -5.91
C LEU A 155 5.04 14.87 -6.77
N MET A 156 3.93 15.52 -6.40
CA MET A 156 2.70 15.49 -7.21
C MET A 156 2.90 16.19 -8.56
N ASP A 157 3.53 17.36 -8.58
CA ASP A 157 3.82 18.09 -9.81
C ASP A 157 4.71 17.28 -10.75
N GLU A 158 5.76 16.66 -10.21
CA GLU A 158 6.64 15.81 -11.02
C GLU A 158 5.90 14.54 -11.50
N ALA A 159 5.07 13.91 -10.67
CA ALA A 159 4.29 12.75 -11.07
C ALA A 159 3.28 13.08 -12.19
N HIS A 160 2.62 14.24 -12.13
CA HIS A 160 1.77 14.72 -13.22
C HIS A 160 2.58 14.95 -14.50
N ARG A 161 3.76 15.62 -14.40
CA ARG A 161 4.65 15.87 -15.53
C ARG A 161 5.14 14.58 -16.19
N LEU A 162 5.38 13.53 -15.40
CA LEU A 162 5.79 12.20 -15.86
C LEU A 162 4.64 11.33 -16.39
N GLY A 163 3.39 11.78 -16.26
CA GLY A 163 2.22 11.07 -16.75
C GLY A 163 1.80 9.87 -15.90
N PHE A 164 2.04 9.89 -14.58
CA PHE A 164 1.46 8.89 -13.71
C PHE A 164 -0.07 8.93 -13.78
N ARG A 165 -0.70 7.77 -13.96
CA ARG A 165 -2.15 7.65 -14.23
C ARG A 165 -3.02 7.98 -13.02
N SER A 166 -2.53 7.72 -11.81
CA SER A 166 -3.28 7.98 -10.60
C SER A 166 -2.34 8.29 -9.44
N LEU A 167 -2.66 9.36 -8.74
CA LEU A 167 -1.99 9.81 -7.52
C LEU A 167 -2.97 9.64 -6.36
N ASN A 168 -2.61 8.82 -5.39
CA ASN A 168 -3.35 8.67 -4.15
C ASN A 168 -2.65 9.44 -3.03
N LEU A 169 -3.41 10.12 -2.18
CA LEU A 169 -2.91 10.67 -0.91
C LEU A 169 -3.55 9.92 0.25
N ASP A 170 -2.72 9.40 1.14
CA ASP A 170 -3.17 8.76 2.37
C ASP A 170 -3.24 9.79 3.50
N LEU A 171 -4.41 9.91 4.10
CA LEU A 171 -4.69 10.71 5.29
C LEU A 171 -5.10 9.79 6.44
N ILE A 172 -4.90 10.29 7.67
CA ILE A 172 -5.37 9.58 8.86
C ILE A 172 -6.13 10.56 9.76
N TYR A 173 -7.38 10.23 10.07
CA TYR A 173 -8.14 10.97 11.08
C TYR A 173 -8.16 10.23 12.43
N GLY A 174 -8.37 10.97 13.49
CA GLY A 174 -8.31 10.45 14.85
C GLY A 174 -6.90 10.48 15.47
N LEU A 175 -5.95 11.19 14.86
CA LEU A 175 -4.60 11.42 15.37
C LEU A 175 -4.62 12.46 16.52
N PRO A 176 -3.54 12.54 17.35
CA PRO A 176 -3.45 13.53 18.42
C PRO A 176 -3.68 14.96 17.93
N PHE A 177 -4.40 15.75 18.74
CA PHE A 177 -4.71 17.16 18.49
C PHE A 177 -5.61 17.45 17.29
N GLN A 178 -6.11 16.43 16.62
CA GLN A 178 -7.09 16.66 15.56
C GLN A 178 -8.46 17.03 16.13
N THR A 179 -9.09 17.99 15.47
CA THR A 179 -10.48 18.35 15.66
C THR A 179 -11.17 18.41 14.28
N GLU A 180 -12.50 18.41 14.25
CA GLU A 180 -13.26 18.62 12.99
C GLU A 180 -12.75 19.85 12.23
N LYS A 181 -12.57 20.97 12.92
CA LYS A 181 -12.10 22.23 12.34
C LYS A 181 -10.66 22.12 11.78
N SER A 182 -9.74 21.47 12.52
CA SER A 182 -8.35 21.34 12.08
C SER A 182 -8.22 20.39 10.91
N PHE A 183 -8.96 19.27 10.91
CA PHE A 183 -8.94 18.31 9.82
C PHE A 183 -9.62 18.85 8.55
N ALA A 184 -10.70 19.62 8.69
CA ALA A 184 -11.32 20.36 7.58
C ALA A 184 -10.32 21.32 6.90
N LYS A 185 -9.36 21.90 7.66
CA LYS A 185 -8.28 22.71 7.07
C LYS A 185 -7.31 21.85 6.24
N THR A 186 -6.93 20.66 6.74
CA THR A 186 -6.13 19.68 5.99
C THR A 186 -6.85 19.25 4.72
N LEU A 187 -8.15 18.94 4.80
CA LEU A 187 -8.96 18.54 3.63
C LEU A 187 -9.00 19.63 2.55
N ARG A 188 -9.19 20.91 2.91
CA ARG A 188 -9.14 22.00 1.92
C ARG A 188 -7.83 22.04 1.17
N GLN A 189 -6.71 21.93 1.88
CA GLN A 189 -5.39 21.93 1.26
C GLN A 189 -5.16 20.71 0.35
N VAL A 190 -5.69 19.55 0.74
CA VAL A 190 -5.60 18.32 -0.08
C VAL A 190 -6.51 18.41 -1.31
N ILE A 191 -7.70 19.00 -1.20
CA ILE A 191 -8.60 19.24 -2.33
C ILE A 191 -7.94 20.19 -3.34
N GLU A 192 -7.22 21.22 -2.88
CA GLU A 192 -6.43 22.12 -3.76
C GLU A 192 -5.35 21.36 -4.54
N LEU A 193 -4.70 20.34 -3.94
CA LEU A 193 -3.73 19.49 -4.61
C LEU A 193 -4.35 18.57 -5.67
N ASN A 194 -5.65 18.40 -5.62
CA ASN A 194 -6.44 17.66 -6.60
C ASN A 194 -5.94 16.24 -6.93
N PRO A 195 -5.69 15.36 -5.95
CA PRO A 195 -5.28 13.99 -6.22
C PRO A 195 -6.40 13.21 -6.94
N ALA A 196 -6.03 12.16 -7.69
CA ALA A 196 -6.99 11.26 -8.32
C ALA A 196 -7.75 10.43 -7.29
N ARG A 197 -7.08 10.08 -6.17
CA ARG A 197 -7.63 9.26 -5.07
C ARG A 197 -7.25 9.83 -3.73
N LEU A 198 -8.06 9.48 -2.74
CA LEU A 198 -7.81 9.72 -1.33
C LEU A 198 -8.15 8.48 -0.52
N SER A 199 -7.26 8.12 0.41
CA SER A 199 -7.52 7.13 1.45
C SER A 199 -7.50 7.85 2.80
N VAL A 200 -8.61 7.86 3.53
CA VAL A 200 -8.76 8.62 4.78
C VAL A 200 -9.03 7.65 5.92
N PHE A 201 -7.95 7.06 6.46
CA PHE A 201 -8.01 5.99 7.44
C PHE A 201 -8.35 6.48 8.85
N ASN A 202 -9.12 5.67 9.60
CA ASN A 202 -9.31 5.89 11.03
C ASN A 202 -8.09 5.41 11.82
N TYR A 203 -7.54 6.26 12.68
CA TYR A 203 -6.49 5.85 13.61
C TYR A 203 -7.04 4.91 14.68
N ALA A 204 -6.50 3.68 14.72
CA ALA A 204 -6.74 2.72 15.79
C ALA A 204 -5.57 2.76 16.78
N HIS A 205 -5.83 3.18 18.02
CA HIS A 205 -4.84 3.22 19.10
C HIS A 205 -4.77 1.87 19.82
N LEU A 206 -3.73 1.10 19.56
CA LEU A 206 -3.49 -0.25 20.07
C LEU A 206 -2.05 -0.40 20.58
N PRO A 207 -1.64 0.37 21.63
CA PRO A 207 -0.25 0.45 22.10
C PRO A 207 0.28 -0.87 22.68
N GLU A 208 -0.61 -1.78 23.09
CA GLU A 208 -0.25 -3.13 23.54
C GLU A 208 0.22 -4.02 22.38
N ARG A 209 -0.26 -3.76 21.15
CA ARG A 209 0.13 -4.50 19.93
C ARG A 209 1.25 -3.82 19.16
N PHE A 210 1.26 -2.47 19.15
CA PHE A 210 2.16 -1.66 18.34
C PHE A 210 3.02 -0.75 19.23
N ALA A 211 4.21 -1.20 19.57
CA ALA A 211 5.12 -0.49 20.47
C ALA A 211 5.35 1.00 20.12
N PRO A 212 5.41 1.44 18.84
CA PRO A 212 5.51 2.87 18.54
C PRO A 212 4.38 3.72 19.09
N GLN A 213 3.16 3.18 19.15
CA GLN A 213 1.97 3.89 19.60
C GLN A 213 1.99 4.22 21.10
N ARG A 214 2.85 3.56 21.90
CA ARG A 214 3.09 3.90 23.31
C ARG A 214 3.66 5.30 23.52
N ARG A 215 4.14 5.96 22.47
CA ARG A 215 4.66 7.34 22.47
C ARG A 215 3.57 8.39 22.23
N ILE A 216 2.37 7.96 21.87
CA ILE A 216 1.21 8.84 21.73
C ILE A 216 0.52 8.95 23.07
N ASN A 217 0.34 10.21 23.55
CA ASN A 217 -0.45 10.46 24.74
C ASN A 217 -1.94 10.27 24.41
N VAL A 218 -2.63 9.42 25.15
CA VAL A 218 -4.04 9.08 24.93
C VAL A 218 -4.96 10.29 25.17
N ASP A 219 -4.57 11.21 26.08
CA ASP A 219 -5.34 12.40 26.40
C ASP A 219 -5.36 13.43 25.26
N ASP A 220 -4.42 13.34 24.32
CA ASP A 220 -4.36 14.19 23.13
C ASP A 220 -5.22 13.66 21.97
N LEU A 221 -5.78 12.45 22.10
CA LEU A 221 -6.59 11.84 21.05
C LEU A 221 -8.02 12.41 21.06
N PRO A 222 -8.63 12.62 19.88
CA PRO A 222 -10.02 13.04 19.79
C PRO A 222 -10.96 11.97 20.34
N SER A 223 -12.07 12.41 20.95
CA SER A 223 -13.14 11.53 21.41
C SER A 223 -13.80 10.75 20.24
N GLY A 224 -14.62 9.77 20.57
CA GLY A 224 -15.41 9.04 19.57
C GLY A 224 -16.35 9.96 18.79
N ASP A 225 -17.00 10.90 19.47
CA ASP A 225 -17.92 11.88 18.84
C ASP A 225 -17.14 12.83 17.90
N GLU A 226 -15.97 13.29 18.31
CA GLU A 226 -15.10 14.12 17.46
C GLU A 226 -14.63 13.35 16.22
N LYS A 227 -14.28 12.07 16.36
CA LYS A 227 -13.92 11.22 15.19
C LYS A 227 -15.08 11.05 14.23
N LEU A 228 -16.31 10.90 14.73
CA LEU A 228 -17.51 10.83 13.89
C LEU A 228 -17.79 12.17 13.20
N ALA A 229 -17.60 13.30 13.89
CA ALA A 229 -17.71 14.62 13.28
C ALA A 229 -16.68 14.81 12.16
N ILE A 230 -15.41 14.42 12.39
CA ILE A 230 -14.35 14.47 11.37
C ILE A 230 -14.72 13.61 10.15
N LEU A 231 -15.21 12.38 10.37
CA LEU A 231 -15.59 11.48 9.28
C LEU A 231 -16.75 12.06 8.45
N ARG A 232 -17.80 12.57 9.11
CA ARG A 232 -18.94 13.21 8.46
C ARG A 232 -18.47 14.39 7.59
N THR A 233 -17.72 15.31 8.18
CA THR A 233 -17.17 16.49 7.48
C THR A 233 -16.27 16.07 6.31
N THR A 234 -15.51 14.97 6.47
CA THR A 234 -14.68 14.41 5.37
C THR A 234 -15.53 13.99 4.18
N ILE A 235 -16.59 13.20 4.44
CA ILE A 235 -17.49 12.73 3.38
C ILE A 235 -18.16 13.93 2.68
N GLU A 236 -18.70 14.88 3.47
CA GLU A 236 -19.39 16.06 2.94
C GLU A 236 -18.45 16.92 2.08
N MET A 237 -17.25 17.23 2.56
CA MET A 237 -16.30 18.09 1.85
C MET A 237 -15.76 17.42 0.58
N LEU A 238 -15.39 16.15 0.63
CA LEU A 238 -14.84 15.45 -0.53
C LEU A 238 -15.92 15.22 -1.58
N THR A 239 -17.14 14.87 -1.18
CA THR A 239 -18.28 14.73 -2.11
C THR A 239 -18.62 16.06 -2.76
N ALA A 240 -18.67 17.15 -1.99
CA ALA A 240 -18.90 18.50 -2.53
C ALA A 240 -17.79 18.96 -3.47
N ALA A 241 -16.55 18.46 -3.29
CA ALA A 241 -15.42 18.69 -4.20
C ALA A 241 -15.42 17.77 -5.44
N GLY A 242 -16.46 16.96 -5.62
CA GLY A 242 -16.65 16.10 -6.79
C GLY A 242 -15.98 14.72 -6.70
N TYR A 243 -15.53 14.30 -5.53
CA TYR A 243 -15.07 12.93 -5.33
C TYR A 243 -16.25 11.97 -5.12
N VAL A 244 -16.12 10.77 -5.66
CA VAL A 244 -17.01 9.64 -5.38
C VAL A 244 -16.53 8.92 -4.14
N HIS A 245 -17.39 8.69 -3.17
CA HIS A 245 -17.10 7.81 -2.04
C HIS A 245 -17.15 6.37 -2.51
N ILE A 246 -15.99 5.74 -2.61
CA ILE A 246 -15.86 4.37 -3.11
C ILE A 246 -16.35 3.35 -2.07
N GLY A 247 -16.12 3.66 -0.81
CA GLY A 247 -16.52 2.88 0.35
C GLY A 247 -15.47 2.94 1.45
N MET A 248 -15.88 2.69 2.69
CA MET A 248 -15.05 2.78 3.88
C MET A 248 -14.20 4.07 3.91
N ASP A 249 -12.91 3.95 3.60
CA ASP A 249 -11.91 5.01 3.75
C ASP A 249 -11.54 5.67 2.41
N HIS A 250 -12.10 5.22 1.28
CA HIS A 250 -11.60 5.56 -0.05
C HIS A 250 -12.53 6.49 -0.83
N PHE A 251 -11.90 7.48 -1.48
CA PHE A 251 -12.54 8.43 -2.38
C PHE A 251 -11.74 8.50 -3.68
N ALA A 252 -12.43 8.70 -4.79
CA ALA A 252 -11.80 8.79 -6.11
C ALA A 252 -12.49 9.82 -6.99
N ARG A 253 -11.78 10.39 -7.96
CA ARG A 253 -12.38 11.18 -9.03
C ARG A 253 -13.34 10.33 -9.86
N PRO A 254 -14.41 10.89 -10.46
CA PRO A 254 -15.42 10.12 -11.19
C PRO A 254 -14.88 9.34 -12.39
N ASP A 255 -13.75 9.78 -12.96
CA ASP A 255 -13.05 9.18 -14.09
C ASP A 255 -11.94 8.19 -13.68
N ASP A 256 -11.63 8.09 -12.38
CA ASP A 256 -10.68 7.11 -11.87
C ASP A 256 -11.25 5.69 -12.00
N SER A 257 -10.35 4.72 -12.23
CA SER A 257 -10.73 3.32 -12.46
C SER A 257 -11.51 2.69 -11.29
N LEU A 258 -11.33 3.15 -10.04
CA LEU A 258 -12.13 2.65 -8.91
C LEU A 258 -13.59 3.14 -8.97
N ALA A 259 -13.80 4.42 -9.32
CA ALA A 259 -15.15 4.97 -9.46
C ALA A 259 -15.86 4.37 -10.68
N VAL A 260 -15.14 4.13 -11.77
CA VAL A 260 -15.65 3.41 -12.94
C VAL A 260 -16.04 1.99 -12.56
N ALA A 261 -15.16 1.23 -11.91
CA ALA A 261 -15.42 -0.14 -11.46
C ALA A 261 -16.60 -0.24 -10.48
N GLN A 262 -16.76 0.75 -9.58
CA GLN A 262 -17.92 0.82 -8.69
C GLN A 262 -19.24 0.98 -9.48
N ARG A 263 -19.24 1.87 -10.44
CA ARG A 263 -20.40 2.14 -11.30
C ARG A 263 -20.78 0.96 -12.19
N GLU A 264 -19.76 0.19 -12.62
CA GLU A 264 -19.92 -1.00 -13.45
C GLU A 264 -20.14 -2.30 -12.65
N GLY A 265 -20.10 -2.24 -11.31
CA GLY A 265 -20.28 -3.41 -10.45
C GLY A 265 -19.09 -4.38 -10.47
N SER A 266 -17.91 -3.96 -10.95
CA SER A 266 -16.69 -4.77 -11.02
C SER A 266 -15.68 -4.45 -9.90
N LEU A 267 -16.01 -3.48 -9.03
CA LEU A 267 -15.16 -3.12 -7.89
C LEU A 267 -15.03 -4.27 -6.92
N GLN A 268 -13.81 -4.59 -6.52
CA GLN A 268 -13.54 -5.55 -5.45
C GLN A 268 -12.67 -4.96 -4.37
N ARG A 269 -12.76 -5.55 -3.18
CA ARG A 269 -11.89 -5.25 -2.05
C ARG A 269 -11.14 -6.51 -1.62
N ASN A 270 -9.83 -6.39 -1.50
CA ASN A 270 -8.96 -7.38 -0.87
C ASN A 270 -8.29 -6.78 0.38
N PHE A 271 -7.32 -7.47 0.98
CA PHE A 271 -6.62 -6.96 2.18
C PHE A 271 -5.67 -5.79 1.90
N GLN A 272 -5.38 -5.46 0.63
CA GLN A 272 -4.61 -4.27 0.23
C GLN A 272 -5.50 -3.04 0.04
N GLY A 273 -6.82 -3.20 -0.06
CA GLY A 273 -7.79 -2.15 -0.34
C GLY A 273 -8.68 -2.46 -1.54
N TYR A 274 -9.22 -1.42 -2.16
CA TYR A 274 -10.06 -1.55 -3.35
C TYR A 274 -9.23 -1.75 -4.62
N SER A 275 -9.72 -2.61 -5.50
CA SER A 275 -9.07 -2.94 -6.77
C SER A 275 -10.11 -3.08 -7.89
N SER A 276 -9.75 -2.65 -9.08
CA SER A 276 -10.47 -2.93 -10.34
C SER A 276 -10.01 -4.24 -11.01
N HIS A 277 -9.08 -4.99 -10.39
CA HIS A 277 -8.50 -6.24 -10.92
C HIS A 277 -9.02 -7.46 -10.13
N ALA A 278 -10.34 -7.60 -10.10
CA ALA A 278 -11.05 -8.66 -9.39
C ALA A 278 -10.64 -10.06 -9.82
N GLN A 279 -10.32 -10.21 -11.10
CA GLN A 279 -10.01 -11.47 -11.76
C GLN A 279 -8.62 -12.01 -11.40
N CYS A 280 -7.71 -11.19 -10.85
CA CYS A 280 -6.34 -11.62 -10.58
C CYS A 280 -6.23 -12.53 -9.36
N ASP A 281 -5.35 -13.53 -9.46
CA ASP A 281 -4.79 -14.20 -8.29
C ASP A 281 -3.72 -13.30 -7.68
N LEU A 282 -3.81 -13.04 -6.37
CA LEU A 282 -2.87 -12.19 -5.66
C LEU A 282 -1.77 -13.01 -5.03
N LEU A 283 -0.54 -12.78 -5.46
CA LEU A 283 0.66 -13.37 -4.92
C LEU A 283 1.41 -12.36 -4.05
N GLY A 284 1.46 -12.61 -2.75
CA GLY A 284 2.22 -11.81 -1.80
C GLY A 284 3.62 -12.37 -1.60
N LEU A 285 4.63 -11.51 -1.77
CA LEU A 285 6.04 -11.80 -1.62
C LEU A 285 6.65 -10.96 -0.49
N GLY A 286 7.53 -11.55 0.30
CA GLY A 286 8.20 -10.89 1.41
C GLY A 286 7.59 -11.21 2.77
N VAL A 287 8.26 -10.71 3.82
CA VAL A 287 7.81 -10.89 5.21
C VAL A 287 6.39 -10.35 5.41
N SER A 288 5.56 -11.05 6.18
CA SER A 288 4.15 -10.77 6.46
C SER A 288 3.18 -10.80 5.26
N ALA A 289 3.67 -10.91 4.03
CA ALA A 289 2.84 -10.86 2.84
C ALA A 289 1.75 -11.94 2.83
N ILE A 290 0.60 -11.58 2.27
CA ILE A 290 -0.57 -12.47 2.16
C ILE A 290 -0.84 -12.71 0.67
N SER A 291 -1.02 -13.98 0.32
CA SER A 291 -1.47 -14.42 -1.00
C SER A 291 -2.93 -14.83 -0.96
N ARG A 292 -3.68 -14.54 -2.03
CA ARG A 292 -5.01 -15.07 -2.30
C ARG A 292 -5.00 -15.72 -3.68
N ILE A 293 -4.98 -17.03 -3.70
CA ILE A 293 -4.90 -17.81 -4.93
C ILE A 293 -6.14 -18.70 -5.00
N ASN A 294 -7.02 -18.37 -5.93
CA ASN A 294 -8.32 -19.04 -6.07
C ASN A 294 -9.14 -19.03 -4.75
N ASP A 295 -9.32 -20.20 -4.12
CA ASP A 295 -10.03 -20.43 -2.86
C ASP A 295 -9.10 -20.52 -1.63
N VAL A 296 -7.81 -20.17 -1.79
CA VAL A 296 -6.81 -20.32 -0.73
C VAL A 296 -6.16 -18.99 -0.38
N TYR A 297 -6.09 -18.72 0.91
CA TYR A 297 -5.23 -17.68 1.48
C TYR A 297 -3.98 -18.32 2.08
N ALA A 298 -2.83 -17.68 1.90
CA ALA A 298 -1.57 -18.07 2.53
C ALA A 298 -0.85 -16.83 3.05
N GLN A 299 -0.21 -16.94 4.21
CA GLN A 299 0.48 -15.82 4.84
C GLN A 299 1.89 -16.20 5.27
N ASN A 300 2.86 -15.34 4.98
CA ASN A 300 4.21 -15.39 5.48
C ASN A 300 4.30 -14.90 6.95
N PRO A 301 5.34 -15.30 7.72
CA PRO A 301 5.50 -14.82 9.09
C PRO A 301 5.73 -13.30 9.13
N SER A 302 5.27 -12.66 10.19
CA SER A 302 5.55 -11.25 10.47
C SER A 302 6.95 -11.05 11.08
N ASP A 303 7.57 -12.09 11.59
CA ASP A 303 8.92 -12.07 12.11
C ASP A 303 9.95 -12.30 10.99
N LEU A 304 10.88 -11.34 10.82
CA LEU A 304 11.86 -11.36 9.74
C LEU A 304 12.81 -12.56 9.86
N ALA A 305 13.31 -12.87 11.06
CA ALA A 305 14.26 -13.96 11.25
C ALA A 305 13.63 -15.32 10.89
N ARG A 306 12.35 -15.49 11.22
CA ARG A 306 11.58 -16.69 10.85
C ARG A 306 11.34 -16.79 9.35
N TYR A 307 11.07 -15.66 8.69
CA TYR A 307 10.94 -15.58 7.23
C TYR A 307 12.26 -15.99 6.56
N GLU A 308 13.36 -15.37 6.96
CA GLU A 308 14.68 -15.62 6.40
C GLU A 308 15.15 -17.07 6.61
N ALA A 309 14.98 -17.60 7.82
CA ALA A 309 15.38 -18.98 8.15
C ALA A 309 14.66 -20.03 7.29
N ALA A 310 13.39 -19.81 6.94
CA ALA A 310 12.66 -20.73 6.05
C ALA A 310 13.25 -20.73 4.63
N LEU A 311 13.56 -19.55 4.10
CA LEU A 311 14.14 -19.39 2.76
C LEU A 311 15.59 -19.87 2.68
N ASP A 312 16.37 -19.69 3.74
CA ASP A 312 17.74 -20.22 3.84
C ASP A 312 17.76 -21.76 3.86
N GLN A 313 16.68 -22.40 4.33
CA GLN A 313 16.44 -23.85 4.24
C GLN A 313 15.82 -24.30 2.91
N GLY A 314 15.66 -23.43 1.92
CA GLY A 314 15.06 -23.76 0.63
C GLY A 314 13.55 -24.05 0.69
N ARG A 315 12.82 -23.52 1.69
CA ARG A 315 11.39 -23.72 1.88
C ARG A 315 10.64 -22.39 1.77
N LEU A 316 9.41 -22.41 1.22
CA LEU A 316 8.50 -21.27 1.30
C LEU A 316 8.21 -20.91 2.76
N ALA A 317 8.18 -19.62 3.05
CA ALA A 317 8.06 -19.11 4.43
C ALA A 317 6.61 -19.13 4.98
N THR A 318 5.65 -19.68 4.26
CA THR A 318 4.23 -19.73 4.65
C THR A 318 4.04 -20.34 6.04
N VAL A 319 3.39 -19.60 6.97
CA VAL A 319 3.15 -20.04 8.35
C VAL A 319 1.69 -20.35 8.64
N ARG A 320 0.77 -19.83 7.83
CA ARG A 320 -0.65 -20.18 7.93
C ARG A 320 -1.29 -20.15 6.56
N GLY A 321 -2.34 -20.94 6.41
CA GLY A 321 -3.18 -20.94 5.23
C GLY A 321 -4.63 -21.20 5.62
N LEU A 322 -5.54 -20.70 4.80
CA LEU A 322 -6.96 -20.94 4.92
C LEU A 322 -7.51 -21.33 3.55
N ARG A 323 -8.22 -22.44 3.48
CA ARG A 323 -9.01 -22.79 2.30
C ARG A 323 -10.47 -22.43 2.56
N LEU A 324 -11.04 -21.61 1.67
CA LEU A 324 -12.45 -21.22 1.74
C LEU A 324 -13.35 -22.41 1.43
N ARG A 325 -14.44 -22.52 2.18
CA ARG A 325 -15.54 -23.44 1.92
C ARG A 325 -16.55 -22.79 0.97
N GLN A 326 -17.51 -23.55 0.47
CA GLN A 326 -18.53 -23.03 -0.44
C GLN A 326 -19.31 -21.85 0.16
N ASP A 327 -19.65 -21.92 1.45
CA ASP A 327 -20.34 -20.83 2.17
C ASP A 327 -19.48 -19.56 2.26
N ASP A 328 -18.15 -19.70 2.48
CA ASP A 328 -17.21 -18.56 2.49
C ASP A 328 -17.10 -17.90 1.11
N LEU A 329 -17.16 -18.70 0.03
CA LEU A 329 -17.13 -18.18 -1.34
C LEU A 329 -18.42 -17.39 -1.64
N ILE A 330 -19.58 -17.89 -1.26
CA ILE A 330 -20.86 -17.18 -1.40
C ILE A 330 -20.82 -15.84 -0.65
N ARG A 331 -20.36 -15.84 0.62
CA ARG A 331 -20.25 -14.62 1.43
C ARG A 331 -19.25 -13.61 0.89
N ARG A 332 -18.23 -14.08 0.18
CA ARG A 332 -17.25 -13.20 -0.48
C ARG A 332 -17.85 -12.49 -1.68
N ASP A 333 -18.75 -13.13 -2.41
CA ASP A 333 -19.29 -12.65 -3.67
C ASP A 333 -20.58 -11.80 -3.46
N VAL A 334 -21.11 -11.71 -2.22
CA VAL A 334 -22.20 -10.84 -1.77
C VAL A 334 -21.67 -9.56 -1.12
#